data_1bded9acf5e3755d83b36bbe9f34056d
#
_entry.id   1bded9acf5e3755d83b36bbe9f34056d
#
_cell.length_a   1.000
_cell.length_b   1.000
_cell.length_c   1.000
_cell.angle_alpha   90.00
_cell.angle_beta   90.00
_cell.angle_gamma   90.00
#
_symmetry.space_group_name_H-M   'P 1'
#
loop_
_entity.id
_entity.type
_entity.pdbx_description
1 polymer ?
#
loop_
_entity_poly.entity_id
_entity_poly.type
_entity_poly.pdbx_seq_one_letter_code
_entity_poly.pdbx_strand_id
1 'polypeptide(L)'
;LSTEKGVKFASKFINSHKAMMAIDESTTIKTPTAQRTKNIIGIGKHAKYKRIMTGSPITKNPLDLYTQCEFLDPWLLDFTSYYAFRNRYAEMKTMHIRGRSIQVVSEFKNLGELSETVKNFSYRVLKEDCLDLPPKNFTKRHITLTPEQQKVYKQMKDHALAMLNGKVTTTMTVLTQLMRLHQITCGHFTADDGSIQSVKSNRMNELMSILEDMDGKAIIWANY
;
A
#
# COMPACT_ATOMS: atom_id res chain seq x y z
N LEU A 1 12.86 -13.23 -3.19
CA LEU A 1 14.16 -13.04 -2.51
C LEU A 1 14.01 -12.53 -1.06
N SER A 2 12.92 -12.87 -0.39
CA SER A 2 12.70 -12.60 1.03
C SER A 2 13.30 -13.68 1.94
N THR A 3 13.63 -14.86 1.39
CA THR A 3 14.22 -16.00 2.11
C THR A 3 15.69 -16.19 1.76
N GLU A 4 16.47 -16.66 2.71
CA GLU A 4 17.89 -16.94 2.51
C GLU A 4 18.14 -17.96 1.39
N LYS A 5 17.31 -19.02 1.33
CA LYS A 5 17.37 -20.03 0.27
C LYS A 5 17.17 -19.44 -1.13
N GLY A 6 16.18 -18.53 -1.27
CA GLY A 6 15.92 -17.82 -2.54
C GLY A 6 17.09 -16.91 -2.94
N VAL A 7 17.69 -16.20 -1.98
CA VAL A 7 18.88 -15.35 -2.20
C VAL A 7 20.06 -16.18 -2.69
N LYS A 8 20.37 -17.29 -2.01
CA LYS A 8 21.48 -18.19 -2.40
C LYS A 8 21.27 -18.78 -3.81
N PHE A 9 20.06 -19.22 -4.12
CA PHE A 9 19.73 -19.75 -5.44
C PHE A 9 19.92 -18.72 -6.55
N ALA A 10 19.33 -17.52 -6.39
CA ALA A 10 19.41 -16.44 -7.36
C ALA A 10 20.85 -15.96 -7.58
N SER A 11 21.60 -15.78 -6.49
CA SER A 11 23.02 -15.40 -6.57
C SER A 11 23.84 -16.43 -7.33
N LYS A 12 23.66 -17.73 -7.04
CA LYS A 12 24.35 -18.81 -7.76
C LYS A 12 24.01 -18.79 -9.26
N PHE A 13 22.75 -18.64 -9.60
CA PHE A 13 22.29 -18.61 -10.99
C PHE A 13 22.90 -17.42 -11.76
N ILE A 14 22.78 -16.20 -11.21
CA ILE A 14 23.26 -14.98 -11.88
C ILE A 14 24.77 -14.97 -12.05
N ASN A 15 25.52 -15.48 -11.05
CA ASN A 15 26.97 -15.54 -11.13
C ASN A 15 27.50 -16.59 -12.13
N SER A 16 26.69 -17.62 -12.43
CA SER A 16 27.07 -18.68 -13.39
C SER A 16 26.57 -18.47 -14.81
N HIS A 17 25.73 -17.45 -15.06
CA HIS A 17 25.10 -17.20 -16.35
C HIS A 17 25.11 -15.73 -16.73
N LYS A 18 25.21 -15.41 -18.02
CA LYS A 18 24.92 -14.05 -18.53
C LYS A 18 23.42 -13.81 -18.50
N ALA A 19 22.90 -13.48 -17.33
CA ALA A 19 21.46 -13.38 -17.10
C ALA A 19 20.93 -11.95 -17.19
N MET A 20 19.67 -11.82 -17.56
CA MET A 20 18.86 -10.63 -17.33
C MET A 20 18.06 -10.82 -16.04
N MET A 21 18.04 -9.80 -15.18
CA MET A 21 17.19 -9.74 -14.00
C MET A 21 16.06 -8.75 -14.22
N ALA A 22 14.83 -9.25 -14.29
CA ALA A 22 13.63 -8.43 -14.38
C ALA A 22 12.86 -8.49 -13.06
N ILE A 23 12.36 -7.34 -12.61
CA ILE A 23 11.50 -7.24 -11.42
C ILE A 23 10.13 -6.80 -11.88
N ASP A 24 9.15 -7.66 -11.71
CA ASP A 24 7.74 -7.30 -11.80
C ASP A 24 7.28 -6.75 -10.47
N GLU A 25 6.36 -5.76 -10.51
CA GLU A 25 5.92 -4.98 -9.34
C GLU A 25 7.10 -4.42 -8.53
N SER A 26 7.95 -3.63 -9.22
CA SER A 26 9.19 -3.07 -8.64
C SER A 26 8.97 -2.18 -7.41
N THR A 27 7.74 -1.75 -7.15
CA THR A 27 7.36 -1.07 -5.90
C THR A 27 7.63 -1.91 -4.65
N THR A 28 7.82 -3.21 -4.80
CA THR A 28 8.21 -4.12 -3.71
C THR A 28 9.61 -3.86 -3.17
N ILE A 29 10.46 -3.14 -3.93
CA ILE A 29 11.82 -2.73 -3.53
C ILE A 29 11.97 -1.23 -3.27
N LYS A 30 10.89 -0.48 -3.09
CA LYS A 30 10.91 0.98 -2.89
C LYS A 30 11.53 1.44 -1.56
N THR A 31 11.63 0.56 -0.56
CA THR A 31 12.12 0.90 0.78
C THR A 31 13.60 0.58 0.90
N PRO A 32 14.51 1.60 1.03
CA PRO A 32 15.96 1.37 1.05
C PRO A 32 16.45 0.48 2.17
N THR A 33 15.80 0.54 3.33
CA THR A 33 16.20 -0.19 4.53
C THR A 33 15.70 -1.64 4.57
N ALA A 34 14.75 -2.01 3.71
CA ALA A 34 14.17 -3.35 3.70
C ALA A 34 15.20 -4.41 3.25
N GLN A 35 15.23 -5.54 3.97
CA GLN A 35 16.16 -6.62 3.66
C GLN A 35 15.97 -7.14 2.22
N ARG A 36 14.73 -7.24 1.75
CA ARG A 36 14.42 -7.62 0.36
C ARG A 36 15.07 -6.68 -0.65
N THR A 37 14.98 -5.37 -0.45
CA THR A 37 15.59 -4.35 -1.31
C THR A 37 17.09 -4.52 -1.38
N LYS A 38 17.74 -4.64 -0.22
CA LYS A 38 19.19 -4.85 -0.12
C LYS A 38 19.65 -6.12 -0.84
N ASN A 39 18.93 -7.22 -0.64
CA ASN A 39 19.21 -8.50 -1.30
C ASN A 39 19.09 -8.37 -2.82
N ILE A 40 18.02 -7.77 -3.30
CA ILE A 40 17.73 -7.65 -4.74
C ILE A 40 18.75 -6.73 -5.41
N ILE A 41 19.08 -5.57 -4.81
CA ILE A 41 20.09 -4.67 -5.35
C ILE A 41 21.48 -5.35 -5.34
N GLY A 42 21.82 -6.05 -4.25
CA GLY A 42 23.09 -6.79 -4.14
C GLY A 42 23.24 -7.84 -5.23
N ILE A 43 22.22 -8.66 -5.46
CA ILE A 43 22.23 -9.70 -6.51
C ILE A 43 22.23 -9.04 -7.90
N GLY A 44 21.44 -7.98 -8.09
CA GLY A 44 21.31 -7.27 -9.35
C GLY A 44 22.61 -6.68 -9.89
N LYS A 45 23.59 -6.38 -9.01
CA LYS A 45 24.93 -5.91 -9.41
C LYS A 45 25.68 -6.91 -10.32
N HIS A 46 25.37 -8.19 -10.22
CA HIS A 46 25.98 -9.25 -11.01
C HIS A 46 25.17 -9.61 -12.28
N ALA A 47 23.98 -9.08 -12.44
CA ALA A 47 23.17 -9.29 -13.63
C ALA A 47 23.69 -8.43 -14.79
N LYS A 48 23.81 -9.02 -15.98
CA LYS A 48 24.27 -8.31 -17.17
C LYS A 48 23.25 -7.28 -17.67
N TYR A 49 21.97 -7.61 -17.59
CA TYR A 49 20.87 -6.75 -17.98
C TYR A 49 19.84 -6.68 -16.86
N LYS A 50 19.23 -5.51 -16.71
CA LYS A 50 18.24 -5.27 -15.66
C LYS A 50 17.01 -4.57 -16.22
N ARG A 51 15.83 -4.95 -15.74
CA ARG A 51 14.56 -4.27 -16.03
C ARG A 51 13.67 -4.25 -14.79
N ILE A 52 12.86 -3.23 -14.73
CA ILE A 52 11.76 -3.14 -13.75
C ILE A 52 10.46 -2.89 -14.50
N MET A 53 9.38 -3.43 -13.97
CA MET A 53 8.03 -3.23 -14.46
C MET A 53 7.11 -2.93 -13.30
N THR A 54 6.19 -2.00 -13.47
CA THR A 54 5.17 -1.68 -12.46
C THR A 54 4.06 -0.84 -13.07
N GLY A 55 2.85 -1.03 -12.62
CA GLY A 55 1.71 -0.18 -13.00
C GLY A 55 1.76 1.22 -12.36
N SER A 56 2.51 1.40 -11.25
CA SER A 56 2.70 2.69 -10.58
C SER A 56 4.02 2.71 -9.82
N PRO A 57 5.07 3.34 -10.34
CA PRO A 57 6.39 3.38 -9.70
C PRO A 57 6.39 4.20 -8.40
N ILE A 58 5.45 5.11 -8.26
CA ILE A 58 5.26 5.96 -7.08
C ILE A 58 3.96 5.53 -6.40
N THR A 59 4.05 4.96 -5.21
CA THR A 59 2.88 4.49 -4.46
C THR A 59 2.54 5.36 -3.25
N LYS A 60 3.52 5.93 -2.59
CA LYS A 60 3.35 6.82 -1.45
C LYS A 60 3.88 8.22 -1.73
N ASN A 61 5.09 8.30 -2.25
CA ASN A 61 5.75 9.56 -2.51
C ASN A 61 6.88 9.39 -3.55
N PRO A 62 7.39 10.48 -4.12
CA PRO A 62 8.42 10.45 -5.17
C PRO A 62 9.73 9.74 -4.75
N LEU A 63 10.01 9.65 -3.45
CA LEU A 63 11.21 8.98 -2.95
C LEU A 63 11.17 7.45 -3.17
N ASP A 64 9.99 6.89 -3.45
CA ASP A 64 9.82 5.48 -3.83
C ASP A 64 10.64 5.10 -5.08
N LEU A 65 11.02 6.08 -5.92
CA LEU A 65 11.77 5.85 -7.16
C LEU A 65 13.24 5.49 -6.92
N TYR A 66 13.88 6.02 -5.88
CA TYR A 66 15.31 5.92 -5.70
C TYR A 66 15.85 4.49 -5.81
N THR A 67 15.38 3.58 -4.99
CA THR A 67 15.87 2.20 -4.96
C THR A 67 15.46 1.38 -6.18
N GLN A 68 14.37 1.74 -6.82
CA GLN A 68 13.95 1.13 -8.08
C GLN A 68 14.93 1.50 -9.21
N CYS A 69 15.33 2.77 -9.27
CA CYS A 69 16.33 3.25 -10.21
C CYS A 69 17.75 2.76 -9.85
N GLU A 70 18.11 2.73 -8.56
CA GLU A 70 19.39 2.18 -8.08
C GLU A 70 19.57 0.71 -8.48
N PHE A 71 18.49 -0.08 -8.49
CA PHE A 71 18.54 -1.45 -9.00
C PHE A 71 18.94 -1.48 -10.50
N LEU A 72 18.41 -0.58 -11.32
CA LEU A 72 18.75 -0.50 -12.75
C LEU A 72 20.19 -0.08 -12.94
N ASP A 73 20.55 1.08 -12.42
CA ASP A 73 21.89 1.61 -12.40
C ASP A 73 22.03 2.58 -11.22
N PRO A 74 23.10 2.46 -10.37
CA PRO A 74 23.32 3.35 -9.24
C PRO A 74 23.46 4.83 -9.61
N TRP A 75 23.84 5.15 -10.86
CA TRP A 75 24.06 6.50 -11.35
C TRP A 75 22.90 7.04 -12.17
N LEU A 76 21.85 6.26 -12.37
CA LEU A 76 20.72 6.61 -13.24
C LEU A 76 20.02 7.92 -12.88
N LEU A 77 20.03 8.28 -11.60
CA LEU A 77 19.44 9.52 -11.07
C LEU A 77 20.49 10.58 -10.69
N ASP A 78 21.76 10.37 -10.99
CA ASP A 78 22.90 11.25 -10.63
C ASP A 78 23.03 11.58 -9.14
N PHE A 79 22.65 10.64 -8.26
CA PHE A 79 22.80 10.80 -6.80
C PHE A 79 23.66 9.71 -6.21
N THR A 80 24.59 10.09 -5.36
CA THR A 80 25.50 9.17 -4.65
C THR A 80 24.83 8.40 -3.51
N SER A 81 23.69 8.87 -3.02
CA SER A 81 22.96 8.23 -1.91
C SER A 81 21.49 8.61 -1.88
N TYR A 82 20.69 7.74 -1.24
CA TYR A 82 19.29 8.02 -0.93
C TYR A 82 19.08 9.36 -0.21
N TYR A 83 19.98 9.72 0.71
CA TYR A 83 19.85 10.95 1.47
C TYR A 83 20.07 12.20 0.59
N ALA A 84 21.04 12.15 -0.35
CA ALA A 84 21.25 13.21 -1.31
C ALA A 84 20.00 13.38 -2.22
N PHE A 85 19.48 12.30 -2.76
CA PHE A 85 18.24 12.28 -3.52
C PHE A 85 17.06 12.84 -2.72
N ARG A 86 16.85 12.36 -1.49
CA ARG A 86 15.79 12.85 -0.60
C ARG A 86 15.91 14.36 -0.37
N ASN A 87 17.08 14.88 -0.07
CA ASN A 87 17.28 16.31 0.22
C ASN A 87 17.06 17.19 -1.03
N ARG A 88 17.26 16.65 -2.24
CA ARG A 88 16.95 17.34 -3.49
C ARG A 88 15.45 17.45 -3.73
N TYR A 89 14.69 16.38 -3.43
CA TYR A 89 13.28 16.28 -3.81
C TYR A 89 12.29 16.38 -2.65
N ALA A 90 12.76 16.48 -1.41
CA ALA A 90 11.90 16.63 -0.23
C ALA A 90 12.48 17.61 0.78
N GLU A 91 11.59 18.33 1.45
CA GLU A 91 11.91 19.10 2.64
C GLU A 91 11.58 18.30 3.88
N MET A 92 12.51 18.29 4.83
CA MET A 92 12.38 17.52 6.05
C MET A 92 12.07 18.43 7.24
N LYS A 93 11.08 18.03 8.04
CA LYS A 93 10.73 18.70 9.29
C LYS A 93 10.93 17.75 10.48
N THR A 94 11.51 18.26 11.55
CA THR A 94 11.60 17.50 12.80
C THR A 94 10.28 17.60 13.54
N MET A 95 9.69 16.45 13.85
CA MET A 95 8.53 16.35 14.73
C MET A 95 8.91 15.64 16.03
N HIS A 96 8.42 16.18 17.15
CA HIS A 96 8.61 15.57 18.46
C HIS A 96 7.36 14.79 18.85
N ILE A 97 7.48 13.47 18.90
CA ILE A 97 6.37 12.58 19.27
C ILE A 97 6.82 11.73 20.47
N ARG A 98 6.11 11.84 21.59
CA ARG A 98 6.40 11.09 22.82
C ARG A 98 7.86 11.17 23.26
N GLY A 99 8.47 12.37 23.23
CA GLY A 99 9.85 12.60 23.64
C GLY A 99 10.92 12.12 22.65
N ARG A 100 10.54 11.63 21.44
CA ARG A 100 11.45 11.24 20.36
C ARG A 100 11.35 12.23 19.21
N SER A 101 12.51 12.64 18.68
CA SER A 101 12.58 13.46 17.47
C SER A 101 12.61 12.56 16.25
N ILE A 102 11.63 12.73 15.36
CA ILE A 102 11.56 12.01 14.08
C ILE A 102 11.59 13.01 12.93
N GLN A 103 12.26 12.64 11.84
CA GLN A 103 12.26 13.40 10.61
C GLN A 103 11.10 12.94 9.72
N VAL A 104 10.23 13.87 9.35
CA VAL A 104 9.13 13.63 8.42
C VAL A 104 9.26 14.54 7.21
N VAL A 105 8.75 14.10 6.07
CA VAL A 105 8.65 14.95 4.89
C VAL A 105 7.55 15.96 5.13
N SER A 106 7.87 17.24 4.97
CA SER A 106 6.91 18.35 5.02
C SER A 106 6.36 18.69 3.65
N GLU A 107 7.23 18.67 2.63
CA GLU A 107 6.87 19.04 1.27
C GLU A 107 7.80 18.35 0.26
N PHE A 108 7.31 18.16 -0.97
CA PHE A 108 8.10 17.71 -2.09
C PHE A 108 8.40 18.86 -3.04
N LYS A 109 9.62 18.88 -3.60
CA LYS A 109 10.11 19.94 -4.48
C LYS A 109 10.80 19.35 -5.72
N ASN A 110 11.03 20.21 -6.74
CA ASN A 110 11.73 19.85 -7.97
C ASN A 110 11.14 18.64 -8.72
N LEU A 111 9.83 18.38 -8.60
CA LEU A 111 9.19 17.21 -9.20
C LEU A 111 9.20 17.22 -10.73
N GLY A 112 9.21 18.42 -11.34
CA GLY A 112 9.36 18.56 -12.78
C GLY A 112 10.70 18.03 -13.28
N GLU A 113 11.79 18.39 -12.60
CA GLU A 113 13.14 17.87 -12.88
C GLU A 113 13.19 16.34 -12.77
N LEU A 114 12.65 15.79 -11.68
CA LEU A 114 12.60 14.35 -11.50
C LEU A 114 11.81 13.64 -12.60
N SER A 115 10.68 14.23 -13.00
CA SER A 115 9.84 13.68 -14.07
C SER A 115 10.58 13.64 -15.40
N GLU A 116 11.28 14.72 -15.77
CA GLU A 116 12.07 14.76 -17.01
C GLU A 116 13.23 13.76 -16.96
N THR A 117 13.93 13.66 -15.83
CA THR A 117 15.00 12.67 -15.65
C THR A 117 14.49 11.25 -15.88
N VAL A 118 13.35 10.89 -15.28
CA VAL A 118 12.77 9.54 -15.39
C VAL A 118 12.29 9.24 -16.81
N LYS A 119 11.78 10.21 -17.56
CA LYS A 119 11.34 10.05 -18.96
C LYS A 119 12.47 9.56 -19.88
N ASN A 120 13.72 9.95 -19.61
CA ASN A 120 14.86 9.61 -20.46
C ASN A 120 15.17 8.11 -20.54
N PHE A 121 14.77 7.33 -19.54
CA PHE A 121 15.04 5.89 -19.47
C PHE A 121 13.81 5.03 -19.20
N SER A 122 12.63 5.62 -19.12
CA SER A 122 11.38 4.91 -18.86
C SER A 122 10.43 4.99 -20.06
N TYR A 123 9.61 3.95 -20.17
CA TYR A 123 8.51 3.91 -21.13
C TYR A 123 7.20 3.69 -20.38
N ARG A 124 6.21 4.53 -20.64
CA ARG A 124 4.89 4.48 -20.04
C ARG A 124 3.83 4.26 -21.10
N VAL A 125 2.95 3.31 -20.83
CA VAL A 125 1.78 3.02 -21.67
C VAL A 125 0.54 3.13 -20.82
N LEU A 126 -0.43 3.90 -21.24
CA LEU A 126 -1.74 3.98 -20.59
C LEU A 126 -2.71 2.99 -21.23
N LYS A 127 -3.66 2.48 -20.43
CA LYS A 127 -4.69 1.58 -20.93
C LYS A 127 -5.55 2.22 -22.03
N GLU A 128 -5.82 3.52 -21.89
CA GLU A 128 -6.58 4.33 -22.85
C GLU A 128 -5.86 4.50 -24.19
N ASP A 129 -4.53 4.40 -24.21
CA ASP A 129 -3.74 4.51 -25.46
C ASP A 129 -3.68 3.20 -26.25
N CYS A 130 -3.97 2.05 -25.58
CA CYS A 130 -3.73 0.72 -26.15
C CYS A 130 -4.95 -0.17 -26.22
N LEU A 131 -6.02 0.15 -25.49
CA LEU A 131 -7.18 -0.71 -25.36
C LEU A 131 -8.45 0.12 -25.55
N ASP A 132 -9.32 -0.33 -26.44
CA ASP A 132 -10.68 0.17 -26.56
C ASP A 132 -11.55 -0.51 -25.47
N LEU A 133 -11.58 0.08 -24.30
CA LEU A 133 -12.33 -0.42 -23.16
C LEU A 133 -13.57 0.43 -22.92
N PRO A 134 -14.70 -0.17 -22.55
CA PRO A 134 -15.87 0.59 -22.14
C PRO A 134 -15.56 1.44 -20.90
N PRO A 135 -16.25 2.56 -20.71
CA PRO A 135 -16.06 3.44 -19.57
C PRO A 135 -16.33 2.69 -18.26
N LYS A 136 -15.56 3.02 -17.23
CA LYS A 136 -15.78 2.47 -15.89
C LYS A 136 -16.98 3.15 -15.25
N ASN A 137 -17.98 2.38 -14.87
CA ASN A 137 -19.11 2.85 -14.10
C ASN A 137 -18.91 2.55 -12.61
N PHE A 138 -19.02 3.58 -11.78
CA PHE A 138 -18.93 3.45 -10.33
C PHE A 138 -20.31 3.69 -9.72
N THR A 139 -20.86 2.66 -9.10
CA THR A 139 -22.15 2.76 -8.40
C THR A 139 -21.96 2.51 -6.90
N LYS A 140 -22.81 3.15 -6.08
CA LYS A 140 -22.83 2.95 -4.63
C LYS A 140 -24.19 2.37 -4.24
N ARG A 141 -24.17 1.26 -3.52
CA ARG A 141 -25.36 0.69 -2.90
C ARG A 141 -25.37 1.02 -1.41
N HIS A 142 -26.42 1.69 -0.96
CA HIS A 142 -26.64 2.04 0.43
C HIS A 142 -27.48 0.98 1.10
N ILE A 143 -26.93 0.34 2.13
CA ILE A 143 -27.58 -0.75 2.85
C ILE A 143 -28.02 -0.25 4.21
N THR A 144 -29.30 -0.38 4.52
CA THR A 144 -29.84 -0.03 5.83
C THR A 144 -29.46 -1.11 6.84
N LEU A 145 -28.95 -0.67 8.01
CA LEU A 145 -28.65 -1.57 9.13
C LEU A 145 -29.95 -2.23 9.62
N THR A 146 -29.86 -3.50 9.99
CA THR A 146 -30.98 -4.18 10.67
C THR A 146 -31.27 -3.56 12.05
N PRO A 147 -32.46 -3.71 12.64
CA PRO A 147 -32.75 -3.21 13.97
C PRO A 147 -31.77 -3.72 15.04
N GLU A 148 -31.34 -4.96 14.91
CA GLU A 148 -30.33 -5.56 15.78
C GLU A 148 -28.96 -4.85 15.63
N GLN A 149 -28.49 -4.65 14.39
CA GLN A 149 -27.27 -3.90 14.14
C GLN A 149 -27.34 -2.47 14.66
N GLN A 150 -28.48 -1.79 14.47
CA GLN A 150 -28.67 -0.42 14.97
C GLN A 150 -28.54 -0.34 16.49
N LYS A 151 -29.14 -1.30 17.19
CA LYS A 151 -29.07 -1.39 18.64
C LYS A 151 -27.63 -1.57 19.12
N VAL A 152 -26.93 -2.57 18.58
CA VAL A 152 -25.51 -2.87 18.96
C VAL A 152 -24.59 -1.71 18.56
N TYR A 153 -24.79 -1.14 17.37
CA TYR A 153 -24.01 0.01 16.90
C TYR A 153 -24.17 1.22 17.82
N LYS A 154 -25.41 1.53 18.21
CA LYS A 154 -25.70 2.65 19.13
C LYS A 154 -25.02 2.43 20.49
N GLN A 155 -25.17 1.26 21.08
CA GLN A 155 -24.52 0.92 22.36
C GLN A 155 -23.00 1.08 22.29
N MET A 156 -22.36 0.55 21.23
CA MET A 156 -20.92 0.68 21.03
C MET A 156 -20.49 2.13 20.82
N LYS A 157 -21.27 2.91 20.05
CA LYS A 157 -21.01 4.33 19.81
C LYS A 157 -21.11 5.14 21.12
N ASP A 158 -22.15 4.93 21.90
CA ASP A 158 -22.36 5.64 23.17
C ASP A 158 -21.23 5.29 24.18
N HIS A 159 -20.82 4.04 24.24
CA HIS A 159 -19.65 3.61 25.03
C HIS A 159 -18.36 4.27 24.58
N ALA A 160 -18.10 4.34 23.26
CA ALA A 160 -16.94 4.99 22.69
C ALA A 160 -16.93 6.50 23.01
N LEU A 161 -18.07 7.17 22.92
CA LEU A 161 -18.22 8.59 23.27
C LEU A 161 -18.00 8.82 24.77
N ALA A 162 -18.51 7.96 25.65
CA ALA A 162 -18.27 8.04 27.08
C ALA A 162 -16.77 7.92 27.42
N MET A 163 -16.07 7.01 26.80
CA MET A 163 -14.61 6.88 26.94
C MET A 163 -13.86 8.16 26.48
N LEU A 164 -14.28 8.75 25.38
CA LEU A 164 -13.67 10.00 24.87
C LEU A 164 -13.89 11.17 25.84
N ASN A 165 -15.06 11.30 26.40
CA ASN A 165 -15.41 12.35 27.36
C ASN A 165 -14.75 12.18 28.74
N GLY A 166 -14.38 10.95 29.10
CA GLY A 166 -13.72 10.60 30.35
C GLY A 166 -12.21 10.87 30.44
N LYS A 167 -11.61 11.55 29.44
CA LYS A 167 -10.18 11.94 29.37
C LYS A 167 -9.15 10.81 29.40
N VAL A 168 -9.55 9.55 29.27
CA VAL A 168 -8.63 8.39 29.22
C VAL A 168 -8.64 7.77 27.82
N THR A 169 -8.16 8.50 26.83
CA THR A 169 -8.15 7.94 25.47
C THR A 169 -6.79 8.05 24.80
N THR A 170 -6.21 6.90 24.51
CA THR A 170 -5.09 6.81 23.57
C THR A 170 -5.64 6.73 22.15
N THR A 171 -4.86 7.18 21.15
CA THR A 171 -5.19 7.03 19.72
C THR A 171 -5.53 5.58 19.35
N MET A 172 -4.87 4.61 20.00
CA MET A 172 -5.14 3.18 19.82
C MET A 172 -6.55 2.78 20.23
N THR A 173 -7.05 3.31 21.35
CA THR A 173 -8.41 3.04 21.84
C THR A 173 -9.46 3.56 20.87
N VAL A 174 -9.29 4.79 20.36
CA VAL A 174 -10.20 5.38 19.36
C VAL A 174 -10.24 4.56 18.08
N LEU A 175 -9.07 4.17 17.57
CA LEU A 175 -8.98 3.36 16.36
C LEU A 175 -9.66 1.99 16.54
N THR A 176 -9.45 1.35 17.68
CA THR A 176 -10.11 0.06 18.01
C THR A 176 -11.62 0.20 18.02
N GLN A 177 -12.16 1.28 18.61
CA GLN A 177 -13.60 1.52 18.64
C GLN A 177 -14.18 1.75 17.24
N LEU A 178 -13.48 2.51 16.40
CA LEU A 178 -13.89 2.69 14.99
C LEU A 178 -13.88 1.38 14.21
N MET A 179 -12.90 0.52 14.44
CA MET A 179 -12.86 -0.81 13.81
C MET A 179 -14.03 -1.68 14.27
N ARG A 180 -14.39 -1.67 15.57
CA ARG A 180 -15.55 -2.41 16.09
C ARG A 180 -16.87 -1.90 15.50
N LEU A 181 -17.05 -0.58 15.41
CA LEU A 181 -18.24 -0.01 14.75
C LEU A 181 -18.31 -0.43 13.27
N HIS A 182 -17.19 -0.47 12.57
CA HIS A 182 -17.13 -0.96 11.20
C HIS A 182 -17.47 -2.46 11.12
N GLN A 183 -16.94 -3.29 11.99
CA GLN A 183 -17.27 -4.72 12.06
C GLN A 183 -18.76 -4.96 12.28
N ILE A 184 -19.41 -4.22 13.19
CA ILE A 184 -20.86 -4.30 13.43
C ILE A 184 -21.64 -4.03 12.15
N THR A 185 -21.24 -3.02 11.36
CA THR A 185 -21.87 -2.76 10.05
C THR A 185 -21.66 -3.89 9.04
N CYS A 186 -20.62 -4.71 9.24
CA CYS A 186 -20.34 -5.89 8.41
C CYS A 186 -21.03 -7.17 8.89
N GLY A 187 -21.74 -7.14 10.02
CA GLY A 187 -22.52 -8.26 10.54
C GLY A 187 -21.78 -9.10 11.59
N HIS A 188 -20.72 -8.59 12.19
CA HIS A 188 -20.02 -9.24 13.31
C HIS A 188 -19.28 -8.21 14.15
N PHE A 189 -18.82 -8.61 15.34
CA PHE A 189 -17.84 -7.86 16.11
C PHE A 189 -17.03 -8.81 17.01
N THR A 190 -15.84 -8.38 17.37
CA THR A 190 -14.99 -9.10 18.31
C THR A 190 -15.25 -8.55 19.71
N ALA A 191 -15.70 -9.40 20.63
CA ALA A 191 -15.87 -9.06 22.03
C ALA A 191 -14.53 -8.93 22.77
N ASP A 192 -14.53 -8.42 23.99
CA ASP A 192 -13.31 -8.18 24.78
C ASP A 192 -12.57 -9.48 25.16
N ASP A 193 -13.29 -10.59 25.25
CA ASP A 193 -12.72 -11.93 25.46
C ASP A 193 -12.12 -12.57 24.19
N GLY A 194 -12.15 -11.85 23.05
CA GLY A 194 -11.68 -12.33 21.76
C GLY A 194 -12.70 -13.17 20.99
N SER A 195 -13.88 -13.45 21.53
CA SER A 195 -14.94 -14.19 20.82
C SER A 195 -15.53 -13.35 19.69
N ILE A 196 -15.88 -14.00 18.57
CA ILE A 196 -16.55 -13.36 17.45
C ILE A 196 -18.06 -13.55 17.60
N GLN A 197 -18.78 -12.44 17.70
CA GLN A 197 -20.22 -12.40 17.76
C GLN A 197 -20.79 -12.06 16.39
N SER A 198 -21.74 -12.87 15.91
CA SER A 198 -22.45 -12.61 14.65
C SER A 198 -23.67 -11.73 14.89
N VAL A 199 -23.91 -10.77 14.01
CA VAL A 199 -25.08 -9.88 14.03
C VAL A 199 -25.73 -9.95 12.65
N LYS A 200 -27.03 -10.20 12.58
CA LYS A 200 -27.75 -10.30 11.30
C LYS A 200 -27.57 -9.02 10.47
N SER A 201 -27.13 -9.17 9.22
CA SER A 201 -26.82 -8.06 8.32
C SER A 201 -27.53 -8.26 6.98
N ASN A 202 -27.93 -7.16 6.34
CA ASN A 202 -28.53 -7.15 5.01
C ASN A 202 -27.48 -7.17 3.89
N ARG A 203 -26.18 -7.10 4.19
CA ARG A 203 -25.11 -7.01 3.19
C ARG A 203 -25.04 -8.22 2.27
N MET A 204 -25.23 -9.42 2.81
CA MET A 204 -25.17 -10.63 2.00
C MET A 204 -26.35 -10.69 1.01
N ASN A 205 -27.55 -10.31 1.46
CA ASN A 205 -28.72 -10.27 0.59
C ASN A 205 -28.53 -9.26 -0.54
N GLU A 206 -28.02 -8.07 -0.23
CA GLU A 206 -27.72 -7.05 -1.27
C GLU A 206 -26.63 -7.52 -2.22
N LEU A 207 -25.58 -8.18 -1.72
CA LEU A 207 -24.54 -8.76 -2.57
C LEU A 207 -25.12 -9.80 -3.52
N MET A 208 -25.95 -10.71 -3.02
CA MET A 208 -26.60 -11.72 -3.86
C MET A 208 -27.49 -11.09 -4.92
N SER A 209 -28.29 -10.06 -4.57
CA SER A 209 -29.08 -9.33 -5.55
C SER A 209 -28.23 -8.68 -6.65
N ILE A 210 -27.09 -8.09 -6.29
CA ILE A 210 -26.15 -7.53 -7.28
C ILE A 210 -25.61 -8.63 -8.21
N LEU A 211 -25.28 -9.79 -7.66
CA LEU A 211 -24.74 -10.90 -8.45
C LEU A 211 -25.79 -11.51 -9.38
N GLU A 212 -27.06 -11.55 -8.95
CA GLU A 212 -28.20 -12.02 -9.76
C GLU A 212 -28.49 -11.05 -10.93
N ASP A 213 -28.33 -9.74 -10.69
CA ASP A 213 -28.51 -8.69 -11.71
C ASP A 213 -27.34 -8.61 -12.72
N MET A 214 -26.21 -9.28 -12.44
CA MET A 214 -25.01 -9.23 -13.28
C MET A 214 -25.00 -10.30 -14.34
N ASP A 215 -24.74 -9.90 -15.57
CA ASP A 215 -24.36 -10.83 -16.65
C ASP A 215 -22.83 -10.88 -16.74
N GLY A 216 -22.25 -12.03 -16.34
CA GLY A 216 -20.81 -12.25 -16.47
C GLY A 216 -20.10 -12.63 -15.17
N LYS A 217 -18.81 -12.26 -15.07
CA LYS A 217 -17.92 -12.61 -13.95
C LYS A 217 -17.78 -11.46 -12.97
N ALA A 218 -17.84 -11.78 -11.67
CA ALA A 218 -17.62 -10.82 -10.59
C ALA A 218 -16.32 -11.09 -9.83
N ILE A 219 -15.65 -10.03 -9.37
CA ILE A 219 -14.59 -10.08 -8.38
C ILE A 219 -15.08 -9.37 -7.13
N ILE A 220 -15.13 -10.10 -6.01
CA ILE A 220 -15.60 -9.58 -4.74
C ILE A 220 -14.39 -9.28 -3.85
N TRP A 221 -14.27 -8.03 -3.40
CA TRP A 221 -13.25 -7.61 -2.44
C TRP A 221 -13.91 -7.40 -1.07
N ALA A 222 -13.41 -8.10 -0.07
CA ALA A 222 -13.89 -7.98 1.31
C ALA A 222 -12.72 -7.78 2.27
N ASN A 223 -12.95 -6.98 3.32
CA ASN A 223 -11.97 -6.78 4.40
C ASN A 223 -12.18 -7.75 5.57
N TYR A 224 -13.37 -8.36 5.65
CA TYR A 224 -13.77 -9.29 6.70
C TYR A 224 -14.56 -10.45 6.08
#